data_b959d6b8627000727db580d03f8df0a9
#
_entry.id   b959d6b8627000727db580d03f8df0a9
#
_cell.length_a   1.000
_cell.length_b   1.000
_cell.length_c   1.000
_cell.angle_alpha   90.00
_cell.angle_beta   90.00
_cell.angle_gamma   90.00
#
_symmetry.space_group_name_H-M   'P 1'
#
loop_
_entity.id
_entity.type
_entity.pdbx_description
1 polymer ?
#
loop_
_entity_poly.entity_id
_entity_poly.type
_entity_poly.pdbx_seq_one_letter_code
_entity_poly.pdbx_strand_id
1 'polypeptide(L)'
;MKAIAYHGPKIMRLDDVPDPRIEAPTDAVLRVTATAICGSDLHMYNGFMVPFMKPGDIMGHEFMGVVEAVGPEVKRVKVGDRVIIPFLIACGHCFFCDKQLFSACENTNPDPGASAMHNDIRPPAALYGYTHLYGGNPGGQAEFVRVQHADFNAFVIPEGPTDEQVLFLTDILPTGYQAVVQGNVGEGSTVAIFGAGPVGQMAALSARLLGASKIYIIDDEDYRLAFAAEQYGCIPINFKQEDNVGKRIVTDTDRRGVDCVVDAVGFEAKGNIIDTAMRALLVEQGSGTVLRHGISCLRRGGTLSIPGVYAGFIHGFPIGDSFDRGHAYAMGQTHVHRFVDDLLGHIVAGRIRPEAIITHRAPLEDGPKLYGVFANKEDQCRKVVLYPGGVPAA
;
A
#
# COMPACT_ATOMS: atom_id res chain seq x y z
N MET A 1 8.10 -4.09 25.70
CA MET A 1 6.87 -4.27 24.90
C MET A 1 6.99 -5.44 23.98
N LYS A 2 5.86 -6.02 23.54
CA LYS A 2 5.80 -7.05 22.50
C LYS A 2 5.74 -6.43 21.11
N ALA A 3 6.48 -7.02 20.15
CA ALA A 3 6.49 -6.58 18.77
C ALA A 3 6.74 -7.77 17.83
N ILE A 4 6.16 -7.71 16.62
CA ILE A 4 6.46 -8.68 15.55
C ILE A 4 7.75 -8.22 14.86
N ALA A 5 8.78 -9.05 14.94
CA ALA A 5 10.09 -8.78 14.38
C ALA A 5 10.45 -9.75 13.25
N TYR A 6 11.15 -9.23 12.24
CA TYR A 6 11.74 -9.99 11.15
C TYR A 6 13.00 -10.73 11.64
N HIS A 7 13.13 -12.03 11.34
CA HIS A 7 14.30 -12.84 11.66
C HIS A 7 14.91 -13.58 10.44
N GLY A 8 14.42 -13.24 9.26
CA GLY A 8 14.84 -13.86 8.00
C GLY A 8 13.64 -14.23 7.14
N PRO A 9 13.88 -14.70 5.90
CA PRO A 9 12.80 -15.09 4.99
C PRO A 9 11.87 -16.11 5.64
N LYS A 10 10.57 -15.82 5.62
CA LYS A 10 9.48 -16.60 6.22
C LYS A 10 9.59 -16.81 7.73
N ILE A 11 10.39 -16.00 8.41
CA ILE A 11 10.56 -16.10 9.87
C ILE A 11 10.17 -14.75 10.50
N MET A 12 8.94 -14.64 10.96
CA MET A 12 8.47 -13.60 11.86
C MET A 12 8.33 -14.15 13.27
N ARG A 13 8.67 -13.35 14.28
CA ARG A 13 8.55 -13.74 15.69
C ARG A 13 7.91 -12.63 16.48
N LEU A 14 7.25 -13.00 17.57
CA LEU A 14 6.84 -12.06 18.59
C LEU A 14 7.98 -11.97 19.60
N ASP A 15 8.65 -10.83 19.63
CA ASP A 15 9.80 -10.57 20.49
C ASP A 15 9.42 -9.61 21.63
N ASP A 16 10.11 -9.75 22.76
CA ASP A 16 10.13 -8.72 23.82
C ASP A 16 11.24 -7.74 23.50
N VAL A 17 10.86 -6.48 23.21
CA VAL A 17 11.78 -5.40 22.83
C VAL A 17 11.63 -4.20 23.77
N PRO A 18 12.64 -3.31 23.87
CA PRO A 18 12.50 -2.09 24.67
C PRO A 18 11.31 -1.23 24.21
N ASP A 19 10.66 -0.57 25.17
CA ASP A 19 9.61 0.40 24.86
C ASP A 19 10.20 1.60 24.10
N PRO A 20 9.47 2.16 23.11
CA PRO A 20 9.87 3.38 22.44
C PRO A 20 9.80 4.58 23.40
N ARG A 21 10.61 5.60 23.12
CA ARG A 21 10.65 6.84 23.90
C ARG A 21 10.69 8.04 22.98
N ILE A 22 10.42 9.21 23.52
CA ILE A 22 10.66 10.49 22.84
C ILE A 22 12.17 10.64 22.64
N GLU A 23 12.61 10.80 21.39
CA GLU A 23 14.01 11.01 21.02
C GLU A 23 14.23 12.42 20.47
N ALA A 24 13.24 12.98 19.79
CA ALA A 24 13.24 14.36 19.33
C ALA A 24 12.08 15.15 19.96
N PRO A 25 12.22 16.47 20.14
CA PRO A 25 11.17 17.28 20.77
C PRO A 25 9.84 17.30 19.99
N THR A 26 9.84 16.89 18.74
CA THR A 26 8.67 16.81 17.87
C THR A 26 8.02 15.42 17.80
N ASP A 27 8.55 14.45 18.56
CA ASP A 27 8.05 13.07 18.55
C ASP A 27 6.83 12.89 19.45
N ALA A 28 6.07 11.82 19.17
CA ALA A 28 5.10 11.24 20.09
C ALA A 28 5.38 9.75 20.29
N VAL A 29 4.85 9.18 21.37
CA VAL A 29 4.73 7.74 21.57
C VAL A 29 3.25 7.38 21.48
N LEU A 30 2.96 6.40 20.65
CA LEU A 30 1.63 5.90 20.40
C LEU A 30 1.47 4.52 21.01
N ARG A 31 0.42 4.27 21.78
CA ARG A 31 -0.06 2.93 22.11
C ARG A 31 -0.93 2.44 20.98
N VAL A 32 -0.49 1.40 20.29
CA VAL A 32 -1.18 0.84 19.12
C VAL A 32 -2.47 0.15 19.54
N THR A 33 -3.58 0.52 18.93
CA THR A 33 -4.89 -0.13 19.14
C THR A 33 -5.22 -1.12 18.04
N ALA A 34 -4.81 -0.83 16.81
CA ALA A 34 -4.97 -1.72 15.66
C ALA A 34 -3.80 -1.53 14.67
N THR A 35 -3.37 -2.63 14.08
CA THR A 35 -2.36 -2.66 13.01
C THR A 35 -2.73 -3.73 11.99
N ALA A 36 -2.22 -3.64 10.75
CA ALA A 36 -2.55 -4.61 9.73
C ALA A 36 -1.31 -5.20 9.06
N ILE A 37 -1.47 -6.39 8.45
CA ILE A 37 -0.47 -6.98 7.56
C ILE A 37 -0.78 -6.51 6.14
N CYS A 38 0.20 -5.88 5.48
CA CYS A 38 0.13 -5.41 4.11
C CYS A 38 0.75 -6.40 3.11
N GLY A 39 0.38 -6.27 1.83
CA GLY A 39 1.05 -6.99 0.74
C GLY A 39 2.55 -6.68 0.67
N SER A 40 2.96 -5.43 0.94
CA SER A 40 4.36 -5.04 0.95
C SER A 40 5.17 -5.64 2.12
N ASP A 41 4.53 -5.99 3.25
CA ASP A 41 5.17 -6.78 4.31
C ASP A 41 5.58 -8.17 3.80
N LEU A 42 4.80 -8.73 2.87
CA LEU A 42 5.12 -10.03 2.27
C LEU A 42 6.37 -9.99 1.39
N HIS A 43 6.75 -8.84 0.85
CA HIS A 43 8.02 -8.71 0.13
C HIS A 43 9.21 -9.01 1.05
N MET A 44 9.17 -8.49 2.28
CA MET A 44 10.19 -8.77 3.30
C MET A 44 10.08 -10.21 3.81
N TYR A 45 8.85 -10.66 4.12
CA TYR A 45 8.58 -12.02 4.55
C TYR A 45 9.08 -13.06 3.53
N ASN A 46 8.83 -12.86 2.23
CA ASN A 46 9.27 -13.77 1.17
C ASN A 46 10.75 -13.65 0.80
N GLY A 47 11.48 -12.70 1.39
CA GLY A 47 12.92 -12.57 1.23
C GLY A 47 13.38 -11.74 0.03
N PHE A 48 12.49 -11.01 -0.66
CA PHE A 48 12.89 -10.14 -1.78
C PHE A 48 13.78 -8.97 -1.35
N MET A 49 13.69 -8.56 -0.07
CA MET A 49 14.41 -7.42 0.48
C MET A 49 15.52 -7.79 1.47
N VAL A 50 15.97 -9.05 1.45
CA VAL A 50 16.99 -9.59 2.41
C VAL A 50 18.23 -8.69 2.59
N PRO A 51 18.84 -8.12 1.53
CA PRO A 51 20.03 -7.26 1.72
C PRO A 51 19.75 -6.00 2.54
N PHE A 52 18.50 -5.61 2.67
CA PHE A 52 18.07 -4.35 3.30
C PHE A 52 17.28 -4.54 4.59
N MET A 53 17.22 -5.77 5.10
CA MET A 53 16.56 -6.13 6.36
C MET A 53 17.58 -6.69 7.35
N LYS A 54 17.33 -6.48 8.63
CA LYS A 54 18.12 -7.04 9.73
C LYS A 54 17.24 -7.85 10.66
N PRO A 55 17.74 -8.98 11.22
CA PRO A 55 17.03 -9.67 12.29
C PRO A 55 16.77 -8.73 13.47
N GLY A 56 15.51 -8.68 13.93
CA GLY A 56 15.04 -7.76 14.96
C GLY A 56 14.34 -6.51 14.44
N ASP A 57 14.30 -6.26 13.12
CA ASP A 57 13.52 -5.16 12.55
C ASP A 57 12.03 -5.33 12.86
N ILE A 58 11.41 -4.34 13.52
CA ILE A 58 10.00 -4.36 13.88
C ILE A 58 9.15 -4.03 12.66
N MET A 59 8.20 -4.91 12.36
CA MET A 59 7.35 -4.85 11.18
C MET A 59 6.14 -3.93 11.33
N GLY A 60 5.47 -3.67 10.18
CA GLY A 60 4.14 -3.07 10.11
C GLY A 60 4.15 -1.56 9.89
N HIS A 61 3.55 -1.16 8.79
CA HIS A 61 3.45 0.24 8.37
C HIS A 61 2.00 0.74 8.28
N GLU A 62 1.02 -0.12 8.56
CA GLU A 62 -0.39 0.24 8.69
C GLU A 62 -0.80 0.15 10.16
N PHE A 63 -0.84 1.26 10.89
CA PHE A 63 -1.19 1.25 12.31
C PHE A 63 -1.86 2.54 12.77
N MET A 64 -2.60 2.42 13.85
CA MET A 64 -3.25 3.50 14.56
C MET A 64 -3.25 3.25 16.06
N GLY A 65 -3.62 4.26 16.84
CA GLY A 65 -3.70 4.09 18.28
C GLY A 65 -4.01 5.37 19.04
N VAL A 66 -3.65 5.37 20.31
CA VAL A 66 -3.83 6.49 21.24
C VAL A 66 -2.49 7.06 21.64
N VAL A 67 -2.36 8.38 21.62
CA VAL A 67 -1.14 9.07 22.01
C VAL A 67 -0.91 8.91 23.51
N GLU A 68 0.22 8.35 23.92
CA GLU A 68 0.61 8.13 25.32
C GLU A 68 1.59 9.17 25.86
N ALA A 69 2.45 9.70 24.98
CA ALA A 69 3.40 10.76 25.34
C ALA A 69 3.69 11.64 24.14
N VAL A 70 4.02 12.90 24.39
CA VAL A 70 4.40 13.87 23.38
C VAL A 70 5.67 14.60 23.78
N GLY A 71 6.51 14.95 22.80
CA GLY A 71 7.66 15.81 23.00
C GLY A 71 7.25 17.28 23.27
N PRO A 72 8.15 18.09 23.84
CA PRO A 72 7.83 19.44 24.29
C PRO A 72 7.48 20.43 23.15
N GLU A 73 7.81 20.12 21.90
CA GLU A 73 7.49 20.95 20.73
C GLU A 73 6.24 20.50 20.00
N VAL A 74 5.62 19.39 20.39
CA VAL A 74 4.35 18.92 19.82
C VAL A 74 3.20 19.80 20.30
N LYS A 75 2.36 20.30 19.38
CA LYS A 75 1.31 21.30 19.65
C LYS A 75 -0.08 20.88 19.12
N ARG A 76 -0.14 20.08 18.06
CA ARG A 76 -1.40 19.73 17.37
C ARG A 76 -2.05 18.48 17.93
N VAL A 77 -1.26 17.57 18.47
CA VAL A 77 -1.75 16.34 19.08
C VAL A 77 -1.39 16.32 20.58
N LYS A 78 -2.18 15.66 21.39
CA LYS A 78 -2.01 15.55 22.83
C LYS A 78 -2.23 14.13 23.32
N VAL A 79 -1.76 13.83 24.52
CA VAL A 79 -2.02 12.56 25.22
C VAL A 79 -3.54 12.30 25.27
N GLY A 80 -3.93 11.09 24.91
CA GLY A 80 -5.31 10.64 24.83
C GLY A 80 -5.95 10.82 23.45
N ASP A 81 -5.36 11.57 22.52
CA ASP A 81 -5.88 11.68 21.16
C ASP A 81 -5.77 10.32 20.43
N ARG A 82 -6.85 9.95 19.77
CA ARG A 82 -6.89 8.77 18.88
C ARG A 82 -6.47 9.19 17.47
N VAL A 83 -5.42 8.57 16.94
CA VAL A 83 -4.78 8.99 15.69
C VAL A 83 -4.49 7.82 14.75
N ILE A 84 -4.55 8.09 13.44
CA ILE A 84 -3.93 7.23 12.41
C ILE A 84 -2.59 7.80 12.01
N ILE A 85 -1.67 6.93 11.59
CA ILE A 85 -0.32 7.31 11.18
C ILE A 85 -0.07 6.82 9.75
N PRO A 86 0.15 7.72 8.78
CA PRO A 86 0.59 7.34 7.44
C PRO A 86 1.84 6.46 7.46
N PHE A 87 1.93 5.50 6.55
CA PHE A 87 3.07 4.59 6.47
C PHE A 87 4.41 5.32 6.22
N LEU A 88 4.38 6.48 5.60
CA LEU A 88 5.55 7.30 5.30
C LEU A 88 5.73 8.42 6.33
N ILE A 89 6.99 8.80 6.57
CA ILE A 89 7.37 9.86 7.48
C ILE A 89 7.70 11.11 6.68
N ALA A 90 6.94 12.19 6.85
CA ALA A 90 7.18 13.46 6.18
C ALA A 90 7.52 14.56 7.21
N CYS A 91 8.40 15.51 6.85
CA CYS A 91 8.78 16.60 7.75
C CYS A 91 7.80 17.78 7.71
N GLY A 92 6.96 17.88 6.66
CA GLY A 92 5.97 18.94 6.51
C GLY A 92 6.45 20.29 5.99
N HIS A 93 7.77 20.48 5.75
CA HIS A 93 8.33 21.82 5.44
C HIS A 93 9.51 21.83 4.45
N CYS A 94 9.80 20.71 3.75
CA CYS A 94 10.83 20.68 2.71
C CYS A 94 10.24 21.00 1.34
N PHE A 95 11.12 21.16 0.34
CA PHE A 95 10.72 21.45 -1.05
C PHE A 95 9.61 20.52 -1.57
N PHE A 96 9.69 19.22 -1.27
CA PHE A 96 8.69 18.26 -1.72
C PHE A 96 7.41 18.31 -0.87
N CYS A 97 7.51 18.51 0.45
CA CYS A 97 6.35 18.65 1.31
C CYS A 97 5.52 19.89 0.96
N ASP A 98 6.15 21.02 0.64
CA ASP A 98 5.49 22.25 0.19
C ASP A 98 4.70 22.05 -1.13
N LYS A 99 5.09 21.05 -1.91
CA LYS A 99 4.40 20.63 -3.15
C LYS A 99 3.42 19.48 -2.94
N GLN A 100 3.18 19.07 -1.69
CA GLN A 100 2.37 17.91 -1.33
C GLN A 100 2.86 16.58 -1.93
N LEU A 101 4.15 16.48 -2.22
CA LEU A 101 4.83 15.27 -2.67
C LEU A 101 5.49 14.56 -1.47
N PHE A 102 4.68 14.19 -0.50
CA PHE A 102 5.14 13.75 0.82
C PHE A 102 6.00 12.49 0.79
N SER A 103 5.73 11.56 -0.11
CA SER A 103 6.56 10.35 -0.28
C SER A 103 7.96 10.65 -0.83
N ALA A 104 8.20 11.86 -1.31
CA ALA A 104 9.50 12.34 -1.76
C ALA A 104 10.18 13.26 -0.72
N CYS A 105 9.71 13.27 0.54
CA CYS A 105 10.33 14.08 1.61
C CYS A 105 11.83 13.78 1.71
N GLU A 106 12.64 14.84 1.64
CA GLU A 106 14.11 14.74 1.58
C GLU A 106 14.81 14.81 2.96
N ASN A 107 14.04 14.96 4.04
CA ASN A 107 14.59 15.20 5.38
C ASN A 107 14.46 14.01 6.35
N THR A 108 13.74 12.95 5.99
CA THR A 108 13.37 11.91 6.95
C THR A 108 14.12 10.59 6.75
N ASN A 109 14.71 10.38 5.56
CA ASN A 109 15.49 9.18 5.27
C ASN A 109 16.98 9.54 5.20
N PRO A 110 17.78 9.17 6.23
CA PRO A 110 19.19 9.50 6.29
C PRO A 110 20.09 8.50 5.55
N ASP A 111 19.53 7.44 4.90
CA ASP A 111 20.33 6.36 4.34
C ASP A 111 21.11 6.80 3.08
N PRO A 112 22.46 6.85 3.14
CA PRO A 112 23.27 7.20 1.98
C PRO A 112 23.26 6.12 0.88
N GLY A 113 22.96 4.86 1.21
CA GLY A 113 22.81 3.78 0.24
C GLY A 113 21.62 3.99 -0.67
N ALA A 114 20.51 4.49 -0.15
CA ALA A 114 19.34 4.86 -0.94
C ALA A 114 19.65 6.01 -1.92
N SER A 115 20.45 6.99 -1.51
CA SER A 115 20.91 8.08 -2.38
C SER A 115 21.75 7.55 -3.55
N ALA A 116 22.73 6.68 -3.26
CA ALA A 116 23.59 6.07 -4.29
C ALA A 116 22.80 5.26 -5.33
N MET A 117 21.72 4.58 -4.94
CA MET A 117 20.82 3.86 -5.87
C MET A 117 20.03 4.79 -6.80
N HIS A 118 19.93 6.08 -6.47
CA HIS A 118 19.21 7.11 -7.23
C HIS A 118 20.14 8.15 -7.87
N ASN A 119 21.35 7.77 -8.26
CA ASN A 119 22.34 8.67 -8.86
C ASN A 119 22.64 9.92 -8.01
N ASP A 120 22.83 9.72 -6.71
CA ASP A 120 23.08 10.75 -5.71
C ASP A 120 21.94 11.79 -5.51
N ILE A 121 20.76 11.52 -6.05
CA ILE A 121 19.55 12.25 -5.67
C ILE A 121 19.22 11.90 -4.22
N ARG A 122 18.78 12.88 -3.43
CA ARG A 122 18.35 12.64 -2.05
C ARG A 122 17.31 11.53 -2.00
N PRO A 123 17.40 10.62 -1.00
CA PRO A 123 16.48 9.50 -0.92
C PRO A 123 15.04 9.96 -0.70
N PRO A 124 14.05 9.14 -1.07
CA PRO A 124 12.65 9.41 -0.76
C PRO A 124 12.39 9.35 0.74
N ALA A 125 11.18 9.71 1.17
CA ALA A 125 10.76 9.69 2.56
C ALA A 125 11.06 8.36 3.26
N ALA A 126 11.39 8.43 4.54
CA ALA A 126 11.47 7.24 5.38
C ALA A 126 10.09 6.59 5.56
N LEU A 127 10.07 5.28 5.82
CA LEU A 127 8.88 4.49 6.08
C LEU A 127 8.96 3.84 7.47
N TYR A 128 7.81 3.61 8.08
CA TYR A 128 7.70 2.75 9.26
C TYR A 128 7.72 1.28 8.86
N GLY A 129 8.31 0.42 9.69
CA GLY A 129 8.22 -1.04 9.57
C GLY A 129 8.61 -1.59 8.21
N TYR A 130 9.57 -0.97 7.55
CA TYR A 130 10.04 -1.33 6.22
C TYR A 130 11.57 -1.41 6.18
N THR A 131 12.16 -1.50 4.99
CA THR A 131 13.58 -1.77 4.81
C THR A 131 14.48 -0.60 5.21
N HIS A 132 15.77 -0.89 5.47
CA HIS A 132 16.78 0.12 5.77
C HIS A 132 17.02 1.10 4.61
N LEU A 133 16.72 0.75 3.36
CA LEU A 133 16.71 1.71 2.23
C LEU A 133 15.72 2.88 2.46
N TYR A 134 14.71 2.65 3.28
CA TYR A 134 13.72 3.66 3.67
C TYR A 134 13.86 4.06 5.14
N GLY A 135 15.10 4.06 5.66
CA GLY A 135 15.45 4.56 6.97
C GLY A 135 15.42 3.53 8.11
N GLY A 136 14.84 2.33 7.92
CA GLY A 136 14.82 1.26 8.92
C GLY A 136 14.11 1.63 10.23
N ASN A 137 13.08 2.47 10.17
CA ASN A 137 12.32 2.87 11.34
C ASN A 137 11.44 1.73 11.85
N PRO A 138 11.34 1.51 13.17
CA PRO A 138 10.44 0.52 13.75
C PRO A 138 8.98 0.73 13.30
N GLY A 139 8.28 -0.37 13.04
CA GLY A 139 6.87 -0.37 12.65
C GLY A 139 5.89 -0.47 13.80
N GLY A 140 4.61 -0.45 13.47
CA GLY A 140 3.50 -0.49 14.42
C GLY A 140 2.87 -1.86 14.61
N GLN A 141 3.47 -2.98 14.13
CA GLN A 141 3.06 -4.32 14.58
C GLN A 141 3.68 -4.61 15.95
N ALA A 142 3.37 -3.72 16.91
CA ALA A 142 3.90 -3.67 18.27
C ALA A 142 2.86 -3.07 19.22
N GLU A 143 3.09 -3.18 20.53
CA GLU A 143 2.22 -2.54 21.54
C GLU A 143 2.36 -1.01 21.52
N PHE A 144 3.57 -0.51 21.24
CA PHE A 144 3.87 0.92 21.17
C PHE A 144 4.77 1.24 19.99
N VAL A 145 4.69 2.47 19.48
CA VAL A 145 5.56 2.96 18.41
C VAL A 145 5.89 4.44 18.62
N ARG A 146 7.12 4.83 18.27
CA ARG A 146 7.54 6.23 18.21
C ARG A 146 7.07 6.85 16.90
N VAL A 147 6.37 7.97 16.97
CA VAL A 147 5.91 8.75 15.83
C VAL A 147 6.77 9.99 15.68
N GLN A 148 7.55 10.06 14.61
CA GLN A 148 8.39 11.21 14.30
C GLN A 148 7.56 12.34 13.70
N HIS A 149 7.93 13.62 13.94
CA HIS A 149 7.20 14.79 13.46
C HIS A 149 5.70 14.67 13.71
N ALA A 150 5.31 14.40 14.96
CA ALA A 150 3.96 13.99 15.33
C ALA A 150 2.87 14.98 14.87
N ASP A 151 3.14 16.30 14.98
CA ASP A 151 2.20 17.32 14.51
C ASP A 151 1.87 17.24 13.01
N PHE A 152 2.74 16.62 12.22
CA PHE A 152 2.51 16.47 10.79
C PHE A 152 2.05 15.06 10.40
N ASN A 153 2.56 14.03 11.10
CA ASN A 153 2.29 12.64 10.73
C ASN A 153 1.16 11.99 11.53
N ALA A 154 0.61 12.61 12.56
CA ALA A 154 -0.51 12.08 13.32
C ALA A 154 -1.82 12.80 12.97
N PHE A 155 -2.79 12.07 12.44
CA PHE A 155 -4.11 12.58 12.09
C PHE A 155 -5.13 12.17 13.14
N VAL A 156 -5.68 13.17 13.84
CA VAL A 156 -6.68 12.94 14.89
C VAL A 156 -7.98 12.45 14.27
N ILE A 157 -8.49 11.33 14.77
CA ILE A 157 -9.76 10.76 14.33
C ILE A 157 -10.88 11.28 15.20
N PRO A 158 -11.96 11.83 14.61
CA PRO A 158 -13.12 12.28 15.37
C PRO A 158 -13.85 11.11 16.05
N GLU A 159 -14.71 11.44 17.00
CA GLU A 159 -15.64 10.47 17.58
C GLU A 159 -16.59 9.93 16.49
N GLY A 160 -16.96 8.66 16.59
CA GLY A 160 -17.92 7.99 15.70
C GLY A 160 -17.30 6.82 14.94
N PRO A 161 -16.36 7.01 13.98
CA PRO A 161 -15.77 5.89 13.25
C PRO A 161 -15.00 4.93 14.16
N THR A 162 -15.15 3.62 13.92
CA THR A 162 -14.35 2.58 14.60
C THR A 162 -12.90 2.56 14.10
N ASP A 163 -12.00 1.90 14.82
CA ASP A 163 -10.60 1.74 14.39
C ASP A 163 -10.52 1.03 13.03
N GLU A 164 -11.32 -0.01 12.81
CA GLU A 164 -11.34 -0.75 11.54
C GLU A 164 -11.75 0.11 10.35
N GLN A 165 -12.68 1.03 10.54
CA GLN A 165 -13.15 1.93 9.47
C GLN A 165 -12.07 2.91 9.02
N VAL A 166 -11.16 3.30 9.92
CA VAL A 166 -10.16 4.34 9.63
C VAL A 166 -8.73 3.80 9.48
N LEU A 167 -8.44 2.58 9.93
CA LEU A 167 -7.10 2.00 9.89
C LEU A 167 -6.48 2.07 8.49
N PHE A 168 -7.26 1.81 7.46
CA PHE A 168 -6.73 1.75 6.08
C PHE A 168 -6.47 3.12 5.45
N LEU A 169 -6.78 4.23 6.14
CA LEU A 169 -6.30 5.56 5.79
C LEU A 169 -4.78 5.69 5.93
N THR A 170 -4.15 4.75 6.63
CA THR A 170 -2.69 4.74 6.86
C THR A 170 -1.91 4.36 5.60
N ASP A 171 -2.51 3.57 4.68
CA ASP A 171 -1.85 3.07 3.46
C ASP A 171 -2.82 2.72 2.33
N ILE A 172 -3.44 1.51 2.38
CA ILE A 172 -4.05 0.89 1.18
C ILE A 172 -5.20 1.70 0.59
N LEU A 173 -5.98 2.41 1.41
CA LEU A 173 -7.08 3.22 0.90
C LEU A 173 -6.57 4.46 0.15
N PRO A 174 -5.68 5.32 0.70
CA PRO A 174 -5.05 6.39 -0.06
C PRO A 174 -4.26 5.89 -1.27
N THR A 175 -3.64 4.71 -1.18
CA THR A 175 -2.88 4.10 -2.29
C THR A 175 -3.80 3.74 -3.46
N GLY A 176 -4.92 3.07 -3.19
CA GLY A 176 -5.93 2.81 -4.19
C GLY A 176 -6.58 4.08 -4.75
N TYR A 177 -6.81 5.08 -3.90
CA TYR A 177 -7.37 6.37 -4.30
C TYR A 177 -6.40 7.16 -5.19
N GLN A 178 -5.13 7.29 -4.79
CA GLN A 178 -4.11 7.91 -5.62
C GLN A 178 -4.01 7.25 -6.99
N ALA A 179 -4.07 5.91 -7.04
CA ALA A 179 -3.97 5.16 -8.29
C ALA A 179 -5.03 5.60 -9.31
N VAL A 180 -6.26 5.82 -8.89
CA VAL A 180 -7.34 6.23 -9.79
C VAL A 180 -7.32 7.74 -10.06
N VAL A 181 -6.96 8.57 -9.07
CA VAL A 181 -6.84 10.03 -9.26
C VAL A 181 -5.74 10.37 -10.25
N GLN A 182 -4.55 9.80 -10.11
CA GLN A 182 -3.44 10.01 -11.07
C GLN A 182 -3.72 9.37 -12.43
N GLY A 183 -4.65 8.39 -12.49
CA GLY A 183 -5.19 7.81 -13.70
C GLY A 183 -6.25 8.68 -14.38
N ASN A 184 -6.57 9.86 -13.83
CA ASN A 184 -7.62 10.77 -14.30
C ASN A 184 -9.02 10.10 -14.34
N VAL A 185 -9.31 9.18 -13.41
CA VAL A 185 -10.61 8.54 -13.31
C VAL A 185 -11.65 9.52 -12.77
N GLY A 186 -12.80 9.56 -13.40
CA GLY A 186 -13.95 10.39 -13.01
C GLY A 186 -15.26 9.80 -13.53
N GLU A 187 -16.32 10.62 -13.52
CA GLU A 187 -17.66 10.22 -13.96
C GLU A 187 -17.64 9.62 -15.36
N GLY A 188 -18.21 8.43 -15.52
CA GLY A 188 -18.30 7.71 -16.78
C GLY A 188 -17.03 6.97 -17.23
N SER A 189 -15.91 7.12 -16.53
CA SER A 189 -14.64 6.45 -16.88
C SER A 189 -14.75 4.92 -16.89
N THR A 190 -13.94 4.29 -17.73
CA THR A 190 -13.73 2.85 -17.76
C THR A 190 -12.34 2.52 -17.20
N VAL A 191 -12.25 1.57 -16.28
CA VAL A 191 -11.01 1.26 -15.54
C VAL A 191 -10.73 -0.25 -15.61
N ALA A 192 -9.46 -0.63 -15.79
CA ALA A 192 -9.02 -2.01 -15.62
C ALA A 192 -7.98 -2.08 -14.51
N ILE A 193 -8.24 -2.89 -13.47
CA ILE A 193 -7.40 -3.06 -12.30
C ILE A 193 -6.79 -4.46 -12.35
N PHE A 194 -5.46 -4.52 -12.49
CA PHE A 194 -4.71 -5.76 -12.44
C PHE A 194 -4.24 -6.00 -11.00
N GLY A 195 -4.67 -7.14 -10.44
CA GLY A 195 -4.51 -7.51 -9.03
C GLY A 195 -5.74 -7.15 -8.19
N ALA A 196 -6.38 -8.16 -7.61
CA ALA A 196 -7.50 -8.03 -6.66
C ALA A 196 -7.04 -8.19 -5.19
N GLY A 197 -5.76 -7.89 -4.91
CA GLY A 197 -5.22 -7.75 -3.56
C GLY A 197 -5.77 -6.51 -2.85
N PRO A 198 -5.32 -6.21 -1.60
CA PRO A 198 -5.86 -5.10 -0.82
C PRO A 198 -5.84 -3.75 -1.56
N VAL A 199 -4.73 -3.40 -2.20
CA VAL A 199 -4.62 -2.15 -2.99
C VAL A 199 -5.57 -2.14 -4.19
N GLY A 200 -5.68 -3.26 -4.92
CA GLY A 200 -6.61 -3.37 -6.06
C GLY A 200 -8.07 -3.25 -5.63
N GLN A 201 -8.44 -3.82 -4.48
CA GLN A 201 -9.78 -3.66 -3.89
C GLN A 201 -10.06 -2.19 -3.52
N MET A 202 -9.09 -1.49 -2.91
CA MET A 202 -9.23 -0.07 -2.59
C MET A 202 -9.25 0.82 -3.84
N ALA A 203 -8.53 0.44 -4.91
CA ALA A 203 -8.62 1.11 -6.21
C ALA A 203 -10.02 0.93 -6.83
N ALA A 204 -10.62 -0.26 -6.72
CA ALA A 204 -11.98 -0.53 -7.19
C ALA A 204 -13.02 0.29 -6.42
N LEU A 205 -12.94 0.32 -5.08
CA LEU A 205 -13.76 1.16 -4.23
C LEU A 205 -13.63 2.64 -4.63
N SER A 206 -12.41 3.11 -4.82
CA SER A 206 -12.11 4.50 -5.17
C SER A 206 -12.59 4.87 -6.58
N ALA A 207 -12.42 3.98 -7.56
CA ALA A 207 -12.95 4.17 -8.91
C ALA A 207 -14.47 4.30 -8.91
N ARG A 208 -15.16 3.46 -8.11
CA ARG A 208 -16.61 3.57 -7.92
C ARG A 208 -16.99 4.89 -7.26
N LEU A 209 -16.28 5.31 -6.21
CA LEU A 209 -16.51 6.59 -5.51
C LEU A 209 -16.39 7.78 -6.47
N LEU A 210 -15.45 7.74 -7.41
CA LEU A 210 -15.22 8.80 -8.41
C LEU A 210 -16.16 8.73 -9.62
N GLY A 211 -17.09 7.78 -9.67
CA GLY A 211 -18.11 7.70 -10.72
C GLY A 211 -17.71 6.89 -11.95
N ALA A 212 -16.70 6.01 -11.85
CA ALA A 212 -16.38 5.11 -12.96
C ALA A 212 -17.59 4.25 -13.34
N SER A 213 -17.92 4.24 -14.63
CA SER A 213 -19.08 3.53 -15.17
C SER A 213 -18.83 2.03 -15.31
N LYS A 214 -17.59 1.64 -15.59
CA LYS A 214 -17.20 0.24 -15.82
C LYS A 214 -15.82 -0.02 -15.20
N ILE A 215 -15.74 -1.03 -14.33
CA ILE A 215 -14.50 -1.39 -13.62
C ILE A 215 -14.25 -2.89 -13.85
N TYR A 216 -13.20 -3.21 -14.60
CA TYR A 216 -12.69 -4.59 -14.70
C TYR A 216 -11.69 -4.82 -13.57
N ILE A 217 -11.75 -6.00 -12.94
CA ILE A 217 -10.76 -6.43 -11.95
C ILE A 217 -10.21 -7.81 -12.35
N ILE A 218 -8.89 -7.92 -12.39
CA ILE A 218 -8.19 -9.06 -12.97
C ILE A 218 -7.31 -9.73 -11.90
N ASP A 219 -7.53 -11.01 -11.62
CA ASP A 219 -6.75 -11.80 -10.66
C ASP A 219 -6.85 -13.30 -11.00
N ASP A 220 -6.16 -14.18 -10.27
CA ASP A 220 -6.32 -15.64 -10.35
C ASP A 220 -7.09 -16.23 -9.15
N GLU A 221 -7.45 -15.43 -8.15
CA GLU A 221 -8.15 -15.85 -6.94
C GLU A 221 -9.65 -15.52 -7.02
N ASP A 222 -10.48 -16.53 -7.27
CA ASP A 222 -11.93 -16.35 -7.48
C ASP A 222 -12.63 -15.67 -6.29
N TYR A 223 -12.21 -15.93 -5.04
CA TYR A 223 -12.82 -15.31 -3.85
C TYR A 223 -12.56 -13.79 -3.78
N ARG A 224 -11.40 -13.32 -4.29
CA ARG A 224 -11.07 -11.89 -4.37
C ARG A 224 -11.89 -11.21 -5.47
N LEU A 225 -12.02 -11.89 -6.61
CA LEU A 225 -12.82 -11.42 -7.74
C LEU A 225 -14.30 -11.33 -7.38
N ALA A 226 -14.84 -12.35 -6.70
CA ALA A 226 -16.22 -12.37 -6.23
C ALA A 226 -16.50 -11.22 -5.24
N PHE A 227 -15.60 -10.98 -4.30
CA PHE A 227 -15.71 -9.86 -3.36
C PHE A 227 -15.75 -8.50 -4.08
N ALA A 228 -14.87 -8.24 -5.05
CA ALA A 228 -14.87 -6.99 -5.81
C ALA A 228 -16.16 -6.81 -6.65
N ALA A 229 -16.68 -7.89 -7.22
CA ALA A 229 -17.94 -7.87 -7.95
C ALA A 229 -19.11 -7.53 -7.04
N GLU A 230 -19.20 -8.15 -5.88
CA GLU A 230 -20.26 -7.96 -4.89
C GLU A 230 -20.21 -6.57 -4.26
N GLN A 231 -19.03 -6.13 -3.78
CA GLN A 231 -18.91 -4.89 -3.02
C GLN A 231 -18.85 -3.65 -3.89
N TYR A 232 -18.21 -3.74 -5.06
CA TYR A 232 -17.92 -2.55 -5.89
C TYR A 232 -18.55 -2.61 -7.28
N GLY A 233 -19.28 -3.70 -7.62
CA GLY A 233 -19.88 -3.89 -8.94
C GLY A 233 -18.84 -4.02 -10.05
N CYS A 234 -17.68 -4.60 -9.74
CA CYS A 234 -16.65 -4.85 -10.73
C CYS A 234 -17.02 -5.99 -11.67
N ILE A 235 -16.48 -5.96 -12.89
CA ILE A 235 -16.52 -7.06 -13.85
C ILE A 235 -15.27 -7.93 -13.59
N PRO A 236 -15.42 -9.12 -12.99
CA PRO A 236 -14.30 -9.97 -12.66
C PRO A 236 -13.75 -10.68 -13.90
N ILE A 237 -12.42 -10.79 -13.98
CA ILE A 237 -11.74 -11.58 -15.01
C ILE A 237 -10.68 -12.43 -14.33
N ASN A 238 -10.89 -13.76 -14.33
CA ASN A 238 -9.86 -14.70 -13.91
C ASN A 238 -8.94 -14.97 -15.10
N PHE A 239 -7.67 -14.51 -15.01
CA PHE A 239 -6.72 -14.61 -16.11
C PHE A 239 -6.24 -16.05 -16.39
N LYS A 240 -6.51 -17.02 -15.50
CA LYS A 240 -6.28 -18.44 -15.76
C LYS A 240 -7.40 -19.07 -16.62
N GLN A 241 -8.56 -18.42 -16.69
CA GLN A 241 -9.74 -18.87 -17.43
C GLN A 241 -9.98 -18.06 -18.70
N GLU A 242 -9.20 -17.00 -18.90
CA GLU A 242 -9.31 -16.06 -20.03
C GLU A 242 -8.00 -16.05 -20.82
N ASP A 243 -8.03 -16.54 -22.05
CA ASP A 243 -6.85 -16.67 -22.91
C ASP A 243 -6.19 -15.33 -23.24
N ASN A 244 -7.00 -14.26 -23.33
CA ASN A 244 -6.50 -12.93 -23.66
C ASN A 244 -7.33 -11.82 -23.00
N VAL A 245 -6.96 -11.48 -21.78
CA VAL A 245 -7.60 -10.43 -20.98
C VAL A 245 -7.69 -9.09 -21.72
N GLY A 246 -6.59 -8.67 -22.37
CA GLY A 246 -6.56 -7.41 -23.10
C GLY A 246 -7.55 -7.38 -24.27
N LYS A 247 -7.62 -8.46 -25.06
CA LYS A 247 -8.57 -8.59 -26.19
C LYS A 247 -10.02 -8.59 -25.71
N ARG A 248 -10.31 -9.26 -24.59
CA ARG A 248 -11.65 -9.27 -23.99
C ARG A 248 -12.06 -7.85 -23.62
N ILE A 249 -11.24 -7.12 -22.86
CA ILE A 249 -11.52 -5.74 -22.44
C ILE A 249 -11.72 -4.82 -23.65
N VAL A 250 -10.85 -4.93 -24.67
CA VAL A 250 -10.98 -4.15 -25.91
C VAL A 250 -12.29 -4.47 -26.63
N THR A 251 -12.71 -5.73 -26.68
CA THR A 251 -13.99 -6.14 -27.28
C THR A 251 -15.17 -5.55 -26.49
N ASP A 252 -15.15 -5.65 -25.16
CA ASP A 252 -16.21 -5.17 -24.26
C ASP A 252 -16.33 -3.64 -24.22
N THR A 253 -15.35 -2.93 -24.77
CA THR A 253 -15.29 -1.46 -24.85
C THR A 253 -15.40 -0.94 -26.29
N ASP A 254 -16.10 -1.67 -27.16
CA ASP A 254 -16.29 -1.32 -28.57
C ASP A 254 -14.97 -1.00 -29.32
N ARG A 255 -13.93 -1.79 -29.03
CA ARG A 255 -12.57 -1.65 -29.57
C ARG A 255 -11.87 -0.33 -29.22
N ARG A 256 -12.38 0.39 -28.23
CA ARG A 256 -11.77 1.64 -27.76
C ARG A 256 -10.67 1.41 -26.73
N GLY A 257 -10.85 0.47 -25.80
CA GLY A 257 -10.03 0.23 -24.63
C GLY A 257 -10.50 1.06 -23.42
N VAL A 258 -9.81 0.91 -22.28
CA VAL A 258 -10.14 1.58 -21.02
C VAL A 258 -9.42 2.94 -20.88
N ASP A 259 -10.01 3.85 -20.11
CA ASP A 259 -9.45 5.17 -19.82
C ASP A 259 -8.21 5.09 -18.92
N CYS A 260 -8.27 4.21 -17.93
CA CYS A 260 -7.21 3.99 -16.96
C CYS A 260 -6.95 2.50 -16.76
N VAL A 261 -5.68 2.15 -16.70
CA VAL A 261 -5.22 0.85 -16.19
C VAL A 261 -4.51 1.08 -14.87
N VAL A 262 -4.85 0.31 -13.85
CA VAL A 262 -4.17 0.29 -12.56
C VAL A 262 -3.41 -1.03 -12.43
N ASP A 263 -2.08 -0.94 -12.23
CA ASP A 263 -1.24 -2.08 -11.89
C ASP A 263 -1.04 -2.16 -10.38
N ALA A 264 -1.87 -2.95 -9.71
CA ALA A 264 -1.83 -3.18 -8.26
C ALA A 264 -1.09 -4.49 -7.90
N VAL A 265 -0.29 -5.05 -8.82
CA VAL A 265 0.49 -6.28 -8.62
C VAL A 265 1.97 -5.97 -8.43
N GLY A 266 2.54 -5.08 -9.24
CA GLY A 266 3.95 -4.76 -9.21
C GLY A 266 4.83 -5.97 -9.56
N PHE A 267 6.00 -6.06 -8.90
CA PHE A 267 7.01 -7.10 -9.19
C PHE A 267 6.59 -8.53 -8.77
N GLU A 268 5.50 -8.71 -8.03
CA GLU A 268 4.96 -10.04 -7.69
C GLU A 268 4.24 -10.71 -8.87
N ALA A 269 4.06 -10.01 -10.00
CA ALA A 269 3.44 -10.57 -11.19
C ALA A 269 4.12 -11.87 -11.61
N LYS A 270 3.34 -12.90 -11.87
CA LYS A 270 3.83 -14.17 -12.42
C LYS A 270 4.30 -13.92 -13.86
N GLY A 271 5.61 -14.04 -14.10
CA GLY A 271 6.23 -13.82 -15.39
C GLY A 271 6.20 -15.06 -16.30
N ASN A 272 6.58 -14.85 -17.55
CA ASN A 272 6.87 -15.93 -18.48
C ASN A 272 8.26 -16.57 -18.17
N ILE A 273 8.68 -17.55 -18.96
CA ILE A 273 9.96 -18.26 -18.79
C ILE A 273 11.15 -17.29 -18.84
N ILE A 274 11.09 -16.26 -19.68
CA ILE A 274 12.15 -15.25 -19.82
C ILE A 274 12.22 -14.39 -18.56
N ASP A 275 11.08 -13.87 -18.09
CA ASP A 275 10.99 -13.10 -16.86
C ASP A 275 11.52 -13.91 -15.64
N THR A 276 11.22 -15.22 -15.61
CA THR A 276 11.70 -16.12 -14.55
C THR A 276 13.23 -16.32 -14.62
N ALA A 277 13.79 -16.50 -15.83
CA ALA A 277 15.22 -16.63 -16.03
C ALA A 277 15.97 -15.34 -15.68
N MET A 278 15.44 -14.18 -16.06
CA MET A 278 16.02 -12.86 -15.75
C MET A 278 16.00 -12.56 -14.25
N ARG A 279 14.94 -12.97 -13.54
CA ARG A 279 14.88 -12.91 -12.07
C ARG A 279 15.96 -13.78 -11.42
N ALA A 280 16.16 -15.00 -11.92
CA ALA A 280 17.18 -15.92 -11.40
C ALA A 280 18.61 -15.36 -11.56
N LEU A 281 18.82 -14.51 -12.58
CA LEU A 281 20.09 -13.81 -12.81
C LEU A 281 20.21 -12.48 -12.04
N LEU A 282 19.22 -12.12 -11.20
CA LEU A 282 19.13 -10.84 -10.45
C LEU A 282 19.17 -9.58 -11.35
N VAL A 283 18.90 -9.72 -12.64
CA VAL A 283 18.87 -8.61 -13.61
C VAL A 283 17.51 -7.90 -13.60
N GLU A 284 16.43 -8.64 -13.33
CA GLU A 284 15.08 -8.12 -13.17
C GLU A 284 14.48 -8.50 -11.81
N GLN A 285 13.84 -7.56 -11.13
CA GLN A 285 13.12 -7.81 -9.88
C GLN A 285 11.60 -7.74 -10.04
N GLY A 286 11.07 -7.94 -11.24
CA GLY A 286 9.63 -7.92 -11.53
C GLY A 286 9.30 -8.53 -12.87
N SER A 287 8.02 -8.87 -13.08
CA SER A 287 7.52 -9.27 -14.40
C SER A 287 6.80 -8.11 -15.07
N GLY A 288 7.21 -7.76 -16.28
CA GLY A 288 6.50 -6.79 -17.12
C GLY A 288 5.18 -7.31 -17.73
N THR A 289 4.73 -8.51 -17.36
CA THR A 289 3.52 -9.12 -17.94
C THR A 289 2.27 -8.28 -17.72
N VAL A 290 2.06 -7.78 -16.49
CA VAL A 290 0.91 -6.92 -16.18
C VAL A 290 0.98 -5.61 -16.95
N LEU A 291 2.15 -4.99 -17.05
CA LEU A 291 2.34 -3.76 -17.82
C LEU A 291 2.03 -3.97 -19.30
N ARG A 292 2.50 -5.08 -19.90
CA ARG A 292 2.23 -5.44 -21.29
C ARG A 292 0.72 -5.66 -21.54
N HIS A 293 0.05 -6.41 -20.67
CA HIS A 293 -1.40 -6.64 -20.77
C HIS A 293 -2.18 -5.34 -20.55
N GLY A 294 -1.81 -4.53 -19.57
CA GLY A 294 -2.42 -3.23 -19.30
C GLY A 294 -2.32 -2.29 -20.50
N ILE A 295 -1.13 -2.15 -21.09
CA ILE A 295 -0.91 -1.35 -22.29
C ILE A 295 -1.78 -1.86 -23.45
N SER A 296 -1.96 -3.18 -23.60
CA SER A 296 -2.73 -3.76 -24.70
C SER A 296 -4.21 -3.34 -24.68
N CYS A 297 -4.80 -3.13 -23.50
CA CYS A 297 -6.21 -2.75 -23.35
C CYS A 297 -6.43 -1.27 -23.05
N LEU A 298 -5.37 -0.48 -22.88
CA LEU A 298 -5.46 0.96 -22.63
C LEU A 298 -5.84 1.69 -23.94
N ARG A 299 -6.81 2.62 -23.89
CA ARG A 299 -7.19 3.42 -25.05
C ARG A 299 -6.12 4.44 -25.42
N ARG A 300 -6.23 5.02 -26.61
CA ARG A 300 -5.41 6.19 -27.01
C ARG A 300 -5.61 7.33 -26.03
N GLY A 301 -4.51 7.96 -25.62
CA GLY A 301 -4.50 9.03 -24.63
C GLY A 301 -4.90 8.56 -23.22
N GLY A 302 -4.93 7.24 -22.96
CA GLY A 302 -5.21 6.69 -21.64
C GLY A 302 -4.00 6.72 -20.71
N THR A 303 -4.23 6.48 -19.42
CA THR A 303 -3.20 6.51 -18.39
C THR A 303 -2.97 5.13 -17.77
N LEU A 304 -1.71 4.69 -17.72
CA LEU A 304 -1.28 3.56 -16.92
C LEU A 304 -0.80 4.06 -15.55
N SER A 305 -1.56 3.74 -14.52
CA SER A 305 -1.26 4.06 -13.12
C SER A 305 -0.64 2.87 -12.42
N ILE A 306 0.51 3.04 -11.78
CA ILE A 306 1.31 1.97 -11.19
C ILE A 306 1.56 2.26 -9.70
N PRO A 307 0.61 1.91 -8.82
CA PRO A 307 0.85 1.86 -7.36
C PRO A 307 1.66 0.63 -6.95
N GLY A 308 1.72 -0.40 -7.79
CA GLY A 308 2.51 -1.60 -7.55
C GLY A 308 4.00 -1.30 -7.45
N VAL A 309 4.69 -1.94 -6.50
CA VAL A 309 6.12 -1.74 -6.29
C VAL A 309 6.91 -2.43 -7.40
N TYR A 310 7.84 -1.68 -8.00
CA TYR A 310 8.84 -2.20 -8.93
C TYR A 310 10.25 -1.82 -8.46
N ALA A 311 11.22 -2.67 -8.75
CA ALA A 311 12.64 -2.41 -8.51
C ALA A 311 13.46 -2.86 -9.72
N GLY A 312 14.58 -2.17 -10.00
CA GLY A 312 15.48 -2.52 -11.10
C GLY A 312 14.88 -2.25 -12.50
N PHE A 313 15.09 -3.18 -13.43
CA PHE A 313 14.74 -3.02 -14.84
C PHE A 313 13.56 -3.93 -15.22
N ILE A 314 12.76 -3.50 -16.18
CA ILE A 314 11.68 -4.28 -16.79
C ILE A 314 11.99 -4.51 -18.27
N HIS A 315 12.12 -5.79 -18.65
CA HIS A 315 12.39 -6.18 -20.04
C HIS A 315 11.11 -6.17 -20.90
N GLY A 316 11.27 -5.85 -22.19
CA GLY A 316 10.18 -5.95 -23.17
C GLY A 316 9.01 -4.98 -22.93
N PHE A 317 9.28 -3.79 -22.39
CA PHE A 317 8.27 -2.75 -22.26
C PHE A 317 7.92 -2.19 -23.64
N PRO A 318 6.63 -2.21 -24.07
CA PRO A 318 6.21 -1.86 -25.43
C PRO A 318 6.12 -0.35 -25.63
N ILE A 319 7.25 0.36 -25.52
CA ILE A 319 7.30 1.83 -25.57
C ILE A 319 6.81 2.37 -26.93
N GLY A 320 7.09 1.69 -28.04
CA GLY A 320 6.65 2.12 -29.36
C GLY A 320 5.14 2.14 -29.51
N ASP A 321 4.46 1.07 -29.04
CA ASP A 321 3.00 0.99 -29.03
C ASP A 321 2.38 2.09 -28.14
N SER A 322 3.02 2.37 -27.02
CA SER A 322 2.60 3.44 -26.10
C SER A 322 2.77 4.83 -26.69
N PHE A 323 3.86 5.05 -27.43
CA PHE A 323 4.10 6.29 -28.14
C PHE A 323 3.03 6.56 -29.21
N ASP A 324 2.72 5.57 -30.03
CA ASP A 324 1.72 5.71 -31.10
C ASP A 324 0.30 5.94 -30.57
N ARG A 325 0.03 5.49 -29.35
CA ARG A 325 -1.27 5.69 -28.67
C ARG A 325 -1.31 6.90 -27.76
N GLY A 326 -0.18 7.57 -27.53
CA GLY A 326 -0.09 8.76 -26.68
C GLY A 326 -0.41 8.47 -25.21
N HIS A 327 0.07 7.34 -24.68
CA HIS A 327 -0.20 6.94 -23.30
C HIS A 327 0.55 7.83 -22.29
N ALA A 328 -0.09 8.09 -21.14
CA ALA A 328 0.53 8.66 -19.96
C ALA A 328 0.88 7.56 -18.95
N TYR A 329 1.93 7.80 -18.15
CA TYR A 329 2.34 6.92 -17.05
C TYR A 329 2.43 7.71 -15.76
N ALA A 330 1.80 7.19 -14.69
CA ALA A 330 1.88 7.77 -13.37
C ALA A 330 2.22 6.67 -12.36
N MET A 331 3.30 6.88 -11.59
CA MET A 331 3.81 5.86 -10.67
C MET A 331 4.48 6.50 -9.46
N GLY A 332 4.70 5.73 -8.42
CA GLY A 332 5.44 6.12 -7.23
C GLY A 332 4.71 5.77 -5.94
N GLN A 333 5.43 5.96 -4.84
CA GLN A 333 4.88 5.81 -3.49
C GLN A 333 3.76 6.83 -3.24
N THR A 334 2.76 6.41 -2.48
CA THR A 334 1.57 7.24 -2.22
C THR A 334 1.87 8.43 -1.32
N HIS A 335 1.35 9.59 -1.69
CA HIS A 335 1.36 10.82 -0.87
C HIS A 335 0.19 10.80 0.13
N VAL A 336 0.18 9.84 1.07
CA VAL A 336 -0.95 9.52 1.96
C VAL A 336 -1.57 10.76 2.59
N HIS A 337 -0.76 11.62 3.19
CA HIS A 337 -1.21 12.84 3.90
C HIS A 337 -2.13 13.72 3.04
N ARG A 338 -1.95 13.71 1.73
CA ARG A 338 -2.76 14.51 0.79
C ARG A 338 -4.23 14.09 0.77
N PHE A 339 -4.52 12.84 1.10
CA PHE A 339 -5.83 12.23 0.88
C PHE A 339 -6.57 11.88 2.17
N VAL A 340 -5.91 11.96 3.34
CA VAL A 340 -6.48 11.50 4.61
C VAL A 340 -7.78 12.23 4.94
N ASP A 341 -7.78 13.57 4.91
CA ASP A 341 -8.96 14.35 5.33
C ASP A 341 -10.17 14.12 4.41
N ASP A 342 -9.94 14.07 3.09
CA ASP A 342 -11.00 13.82 2.12
C ASP A 342 -11.60 12.42 2.28
N LEU A 343 -10.74 11.40 2.36
CA LEU A 343 -11.17 10.01 2.53
C LEU A 343 -11.84 9.77 3.90
N LEU A 344 -11.34 10.39 4.97
CA LEU A 344 -11.99 10.38 6.29
C LEU A 344 -13.39 10.98 6.20
N GLY A 345 -13.56 12.09 5.48
CA GLY A 345 -14.86 12.68 5.22
C GLY A 345 -15.82 11.72 4.49
N HIS A 346 -15.32 10.90 3.56
CA HIS A 346 -16.12 9.87 2.90
C HIS A 346 -16.51 8.73 3.86
N ILE A 347 -15.61 8.30 4.75
CA ILE A 347 -15.88 7.27 5.77
C ILE A 347 -16.95 7.77 6.75
N VAL A 348 -16.77 8.96 7.33
CA VAL A 348 -17.71 9.56 8.28
C VAL A 348 -19.12 9.73 7.68
N ALA A 349 -19.18 10.09 6.41
CA ALA A 349 -20.43 10.21 5.67
C ALA A 349 -21.05 8.85 5.25
N GLY A 350 -20.40 7.72 5.56
CA GLY A 350 -20.86 6.38 5.18
C GLY A 350 -20.86 6.10 3.67
N ARG A 351 -20.13 6.90 2.89
CA ARG A 351 -20.04 6.72 1.43
C ARG A 351 -19.12 5.58 1.02
N ILE A 352 -18.15 5.24 1.85
CA ILE A 352 -17.20 4.13 1.64
C ILE A 352 -17.06 3.32 2.93
N ARG A 353 -16.76 2.03 2.77
CA ARG A 353 -16.60 1.06 3.86
C ARG A 353 -15.33 0.24 3.63
N PRO A 354 -14.13 0.82 3.86
CA PRO A 354 -12.87 0.12 3.60
C PRO A 354 -12.68 -1.11 4.50
N GLU A 355 -13.30 -1.13 5.69
CA GLU A 355 -13.26 -2.25 6.64
C GLU A 355 -13.89 -3.54 6.10
N ALA A 356 -14.72 -3.49 5.06
CA ALA A 356 -15.35 -4.67 4.45
C ALA A 356 -14.33 -5.69 3.92
N ILE A 357 -13.09 -5.26 3.65
CA ILE A 357 -12.01 -6.14 3.19
C ILE A 357 -11.48 -7.09 4.29
N ILE A 358 -11.68 -6.76 5.57
CA ILE A 358 -11.12 -7.51 6.71
C ILE A 358 -11.73 -8.90 6.77
N THR A 359 -10.87 -9.92 6.76
CA THR A 359 -11.27 -11.32 6.92
C THR A 359 -10.76 -11.92 8.21
N HIS A 360 -9.60 -11.47 8.69
CA HIS A 360 -8.94 -12.02 9.86
C HIS A 360 -8.70 -10.94 10.90
N ARG A 361 -9.18 -11.21 12.12
CA ARG A 361 -8.99 -10.38 13.31
C ARG A 361 -8.34 -11.25 14.37
N ALA A 362 -7.20 -10.82 14.89
CA ALA A 362 -6.43 -11.61 15.84
C ALA A 362 -5.66 -10.74 16.84
N PRO A 363 -5.28 -11.27 18.00
CA PRO A 363 -4.31 -10.61 18.85
C PRO A 363 -2.94 -10.57 18.18
N LEU A 364 -2.06 -9.67 18.63
CA LEU A 364 -0.72 -9.47 18.06
C LEU A 364 0.11 -10.78 18.04
N GLU A 365 -0.08 -11.62 19.04
CA GLU A 365 0.61 -12.89 19.24
C GLU A 365 0.43 -13.87 18.07
N ASP A 366 -0.72 -13.82 17.41
CA ASP A 366 -1.03 -14.69 16.26
C ASP A 366 -0.43 -14.16 14.94
N GLY A 367 0.08 -12.93 14.94
CA GLY A 367 0.61 -12.30 13.75
C GLY A 367 1.66 -13.10 12.99
N PRO A 368 2.68 -13.69 13.64
CA PRO A 368 3.69 -14.51 12.95
C PRO A 368 3.09 -15.66 12.13
N LYS A 369 2.02 -16.31 12.63
CA LYS A 369 1.29 -17.35 11.90
C LYS A 369 0.49 -16.77 10.72
N LEU A 370 -0.14 -15.62 10.94
CA LEU A 370 -1.02 -15.00 9.96
C LEU A 370 -0.27 -14.42 8.75
N TYR A 371 1.03 -14.14 8.88
CA TYR A 371 1.89 -13.87 7.73
C TYR A 371 1.89 -15.04 6.73
N GLY A 372 1.98 -16.29 7.23
CA GLY A 372 1.89 -17.48 6.40
C GLY A 372 0.53 -17.64 5.74
N VAL A 373 -0.55 -17.48 6.49
CA VAL A 373 -1.94 -17.55 5.98
C VAL A 373 -2.16 -16.53 4.85
N PHE A 374 -1.73 -15.30 5.04
CA PHE A 374 -1.89 -14.24 4.05
C PHE A 374 -1.00 -14.46 2.82
N ALA A 375 0.27 -14.85 3.01
CA ALA A 375 1.22 -15.11 1.92
C ALA A 375 0.78 -16.29 1.04
N ASN A 376 0.24 -17.34 1.65
CA ASN A 376 -0.23 -18.54 0.94
C ASN A 376 -1.67 -18.42 0.44
N LYS A 377 -2.36 -17.30 0.72
CA LYS A 377 -3.77 -17.06 0.36
C LYS A 377 -4.72 -18.12 0.94
N GLU A 378 -4.37 -18.65 2.12
CA GLU A 378 -5.17 -19.63 2.84
C GLU A 378 -6.43 -18.98 3.44
N ASP A 379 -7.46 -19.79 3.70
CA ASP A 379 -8.69 -19.37 4.35
C ASP A 379 -9.36 -18.13 3.72
N GLN A 380 -9.23 -17.99 2.39
CA GLN A 380 -9.74 -16.83 1.64
C GLN A 380 -9.28 -15.48 2.22
N CYS A 381 -8.07 -15.44 2.79
CA CYS A 381 -7.53 -14.27 3.45
C CYS A 381 -7.37 -13.09 2.47
N ARG A 382 -8.09 -11.97 2.77
CA ARG A 382 -7.96 -10.72 2.03
C ARG A 382 -7.17 -9.67 2.81
N LYS A 383 -7.45 -9.53 4.10
CA LYS A 383 -6.76 -8.59 4.99
C LYS A 383 -6.77 -9.09 6.42
N VAL A 384 -5.62 -8.96 7.08
CA VAL A 384 -5.41 -9.29 8.49
C VAL A 384 -5.30 -8.01 9.29
N VAL A 385 -6.06 -7.91 10.38
CA VAL A 385 -5.92 -6.85 11.39
C VAL A 385 -5.52 -7.49 12.71
N LEU A 386 -4.50 -6.93 13.33
CA LEU A 386 -3.93 -7.36 14.60
C LEU A 386 -4.21 -6.32 15.68
N TYR A 387 -4.50 -6.80 16.89
CA TYR A 387 -4.84 -5.97 18.04
C TYR A 387 -3.88 -6.26 19.20
N PRO A 388 -2.91 -5.36 19.47
CA PRO A 388 -1.98 -5.55 20.58
C PRO A 388 -2.66 -5.60 21.95
N GLY A 389 -3.78 -4.93 22.13
CA GLY A 389 -4.61 -4.96 23.34
C GLY A 389 -5.66 -6.08 23.40
N GLY A 390 -5.61 -7.05 22.46
CA GLY A 390 -6.64 -8.06 22.28
C GLY A 390 -7.77 -7.61 21.34
N VAL A 391 -8.42 -8.59 20.70
CA VAL A 391 -9.50 -8.32 19.73
C VAL A 391 -10.67 -7.65 20.45
N PRO A 392 -11.19 -6.49 19.97
CA PRO A 392 -12.36 -5.87 20.55
C PRO A 392 -13.56 -6.82 20.56
N ALA A 393 -14.38 -6.77 21.61
CA ALA A 393 -15.66 -7.48 21.65
C ALA A 393 -16.56 -6.97 20.51
N ALA A 394 -17.25 -7.88 19.81
CA ALA A 394 -18.12 -7.58 18.69
C ALA A 394 -19.34 -6.79 19.11
#